data_4e21d88089564e23147630ac8bee3ff6
#
_entry.id   4e21d88089564e23147630ac8bee3ff6
#
_cell.length_a   1.000
_cell.length_b   1.000
_cell.length_c   1.000
_cell.angle_alpha   90.00
_cell.angle_beta   90.00
_cell.angle_gamma   90.00
#
_symmetry.space_group_name_H-M   'P 1'
#
loop_
_entity.id
_entity.type
_entity.pdbx_description
1 polymer ?
#
loop_
_entity_poly.entity_id
_entity_poly.type
_entity_poly.pdbx_seq_one_letter_code
_entity_poly.pdbx_strand_id
1 'polypeptide(L)'
;VGSEMCIRDSSKGRVKGYVGNPDVCIPANSKGKLDVAGAVGVGFMNVIKDMGLKEPYVGQVALQTSEIAEDLTYYFATSEQVPSAVGLGVLMNKDNTVRQAGGFIVQLMPFAEESTIAKLEENVQKITSVTNLLEEGHTPESLLEKVLEGFDMEINEKVPTEFYCNCSRERVEKALISIGRKELNEMIQE
;
A
#
# COMPACT_ATOMS: atom_id res chain seq x y z
N VAL A 1 9.20 18.94 1.28
CA VAL A 1 8.62 18.04 0.33
C VAL A 1 7.33 17.58 0.94
N GLY A 2 6.59 16.80 0.80
CA GLY A 2 5.27 16.38 1.27
C GLY A 2 4.37 16.17 0.07
N SER A 3 4.19 14.92 -0.31
CA SER A 3 3.35 14.59 -1.45
C SER A 3 2.12 13.83 -0.96
N GLU A 4 0.95 14.32 -1.33
CA GLU A 4 -0.28 13.57 -1.13
C GLU A 4 -0.30 12.35 -2.05
N MET A 5 -0.53 11.18 -1.48
CA MET A 5 -0.76 9.95 -2.23
C MET A 5 -2.15 9.43 -1.95
N CYS A 6 -2.85 9.01 -2.99
CA CYS A 6 -4.13 8.34 -2.88
C CYS A 6 -4.08 7.02 -3.64
N ILE A 7 -4.38 5.93 -2.95
CA ILE A 7 -4.47 4.59 -3.52
C ILE A 7 -5.91 4.10 -3.33
N ARG A 8 -6.50 3.56 -4.38
CA ARG A 8 -7.84 3.00 -4.33
C ARG A 8 -7.84 1.62 -4.99
N ASP A 9 -8.41 0.66 -4.29
CA ASP A 9 -8.55 -0.72 -4.76
C ASP A 9 -10.02 -1.14 -4.86
N SER A 10 -10.24 -2.34 -5.32
CA SER A 10 -11.56 -2.96 -5.34
C SER A 10 -11.45 -4.46 -5.07
N SER A 11 -12.55 -5.07 -4.62
CA SER A 11 -12.67 -6.52 -4.40
C SER A 11 -12.40 -7.37 -5.64
N LYS A 12 -12.27 -6.77 -6.83
CA LYS A 12 -11.93 -7.45 -8.09
C LYS A 12 -10.46 -7.34 -8.47
N GLY A 13 -9.59 -6.99 -7.52
CA GLY A 13 -8.15 -6.83 -7.78
C GLY A 13 -7.78 -5.62 -8.64
N ARG A 14 -8.67 -4.66 -8.83
CA ARG A 14 -8.42 -3.44 -9.59
C ARG A 14 -7.90 -2.36 -8.67
N VAL A 15 -6.74 -1.83 -8.97
CA VAL A 15 -6.10 -0.76 -8.21
C VAL A 15 -5.84 0.44 -9.09
N LYS A 16 -5.92 1.62 -8.52
CA LYS A 16 -5.46 2.87 -9.11
C LYS A 16 -4.87 3.76 -8.02
N GLY A 17 -3.97 4.62 -8.41
CA GLY A 17 -3.35 5.55 -7.50
C GLY A 17 -2.99 6.84 -8.20
N TYR A 18 -2.77 7.86 -7.39
CA TYR A 18 -2.28 9.13 -7.85
C TYR A 18 -1.35 9.73 -6.80
N VAL A 19 -0.42 10.56 -7.23
CA VAL A 19 0.51 11.31 -6.38
C VAL A 19 0.34 12.79 -6.70
N GLY A 20 0.20 13.63 -5.67
CA GLY A 20 -0.02 15.06 -5.84
C GLY A 20 1.15 15.78 -6.50
N ASN A 21 2.38 15.37 -6.20
CA ASN A 21 3.58 15.87 -6.85
C ASN A 21 4.39 14.71 -7.46
N PRO A 22 4.21 14.40 -8.75
CA PRO A 22 4.92 13.30 -9.41
C PRO A 22 6.38 13.64 -9.75
N ASP A 23 6.77 14.91 -9.72
CA ASP A 23 8.09 15.39 -10.13
C ASP A 23 9.11 15.41 -8.97
N VAL A 24 8.82 14.72 -7.88
CA VAL A 24 9.74 14.61 -6.74
C VAL A 24 11.01 13.88 -7.17
N CYS A 25 12.13 14.59 -7.16
CA CYS A 25 13.45 14.04 -7.43
C CYS A 25 14.36 14.29 -6.23
N ILE A 26 14.62 13.25 -5.45
CA ILE A 26 15.48 13.31 -4.27
C ILE A 26 16.56 12.21 -4.35
N PRO A 27 17.71 12.39 -3.69
CA PRO A 27 18.75 11.36 -3.64
C PRO A 27 18.23 10.08 -3.00
N ALA A 28 18.88 8.97 -3.32
CA ALA A 28 18.64 7.71 -2.62
C ALA A 28 18.97 7.87 -1.11
N ASN A 29 18.29 7.07 -0.28
CA ASN A 29 18.57 7.04 1.15
C ASN A 29 19.97 6.46 1.45
N SER A 30 20.37 6.47 2.73
CA SER A 30 21.69 5.98 3.18
C SER A 30 21.95 4.51 2.84
N LYS A 31 20.92 3.73 2.53
CA LYS A 31 21.00 2.32 2.10
C LYS A 31 21.03 2.16 0.58
N GLY A 32 21.11 3.25 -0.20
CA GLY A 32 21.08 3.23 -1.66
C GLY A 32 19.73 2.84 -2.26
N LYS A 33 18.65 2.93 -1.50
CA LYS A 33 17.27 2.66 -1.93
C LYS A 33 16.51 3.96 -2.18
N LEU A 34 15.35 3.87 -2.84
CA LEU A 34 14.43 5.00 -2.95
C LEU A 34 14.11 5.55 -1.56
N ASP A 35 14.22 6.86 -1.41
CA ASP A 35 13.89 7.55 -0.16
C ASP A 35 12.39 7.90 -0.15
N VAL A 36 11.55 6.89 0.10
CA VAL A 36 10.09 7.07 0.14
C VAL A 36 9.71 8.00 1.29
N ALA A 37 10.33 7.83 2.45
CA ALA A 37 10.09 8.68 3.61
C ALA A 37 10.39 10.15 3.33
N GLY A 38 11.51 10.44 2.67
CA GLY A 38 11.87 11.80 2.26
C GLY A 38 10.91 12.40 1.22
N ALA A 39 10.35 11.57 0.34
CA ALA A 39 9.37 12.01 -0.65
C ALA A 39 8.00 12.30 -0.04
N VAL A 40 7.51 11.42 0.84
CA VAL A 40 6.20 11.53 1.50
C VAL A 40 6.24 12.64 2.57
N GLY A 41 7.25 12.62 3.42
CA GLY A 41 7.36 13.57 4.52
C GLY A 41 6.40 13.26 5.67
N VAL A 42 6.23 14.23 6.56
CA VAL A 42 5.37 14.11 7.75
C VAL A 42 3.90 14.29 7.37
N GLY A 43 3.02 13.48 7.92
CA GLY A 43 1.60 13.57 7.62
C GLY A 43 0.75 12.53 8.33
N PHE A 44 -0.38 12.24 7.74
CA PHE A 44 -1.34 11.25 8.24
C PHE A 44 -1.67 10.23 7.15
N MET A 45 -1.87 8.99 7.57
CA MET A 45 -2.47 7.96 6.75
C MET A 45 -3.95 7.83 7.11
N ASN A 46 -4.81 7.93 6.09
CA ASN A 46 -6.24 7.68 6.21
C ASN A 46 -6.57 6.39 5.44
N VAL A 47 -7.15 5.43 6.12
CA VAL A 47 -7.64 4.19 5.52
C VAL A 47 -9.16 4.23 5.51
N ILE A 48 -9.75 4.25 4.33
CA ILE A 48 -11.20 4.35 4.12
C ILE A 48 -11.68 3.01 3.57
N LYS A 49 -12.55 2.34 4.33
CA LYS A 49 -13.12 1.03 3.95
C LYS A 49 -14.61 1.18 3.70
N ASP A 50 -15.03 0.92 2.47
CA ASP A 50 -16.44 0.79 2.12
C ASP A 50 -16.92 -0.62 2.44
N MET A 51 -17.66 -0.75 3.53
CA MET A 51 -18.24 -2.03 3.98
C MET A 51 -19.72 -2.16 3.62
N GLY A 52 -20.22 -1.36 2.69
CA GLY A 52 -21.64 -1.33 2.31
C GLY A 52 -22.56 -0.70 3.37
N LEU A 53 -22.00 0.02 4.33
CA LEU A 53 -22.76 0.77 5.32
C LEU A 53 -23.14 2.16 4.79
N LYS A 54 -23.98 2.87 5.55
CA LYS A 54 -24.41 4.24 5.17
C LYS A 54 -23.21 5.19 5.02
N GLU A 55 -22.21 5.02 5.87
CA GLU A 55 -20.95 5.78 5.84
C GLU A 55 -19.78 4.80 5.84
N PRO A 56 -18.70 5.06 5.09
CA PRO A 56 -17.53 4.22 5.12
C PRO A 56 -16.82 4.31 6.48
N TYR A 57 -16.13 3.25 6.86
CA TYR A 57 -15.21 3.29 7.99
C TYR A 57 -13.98 4.10 7.61
N VAL A 58 -13.55 5.00 8.49
CA VAL A 58 -12.34 5.81 8.33
C VAL A 58 -11.44 5.62 9.52
N GLY A 59 -10.29 5.01 9.32
CA GLY A 59 -9.19 4.96 10.29
C GLY A 59 -8.12 5.97 9.94
N GLN A 60 -7.58 6.68 10.92
CA GLN A 60 -6.50 7.65 10.74
C GLN A 60 -5.38 7.43 11.74
N VAL A 61 -4.14 7.47 11.26
CA VAL A 61 -2.93 7.46 12.09
C VAL A 61 -1.92 8.48 11.58
N ALA A 62 -1.13 9.06 12.49
CA ALA A 62 0.03 9.84 12.09
C ALA A 62 1.10 8.91 11.52
N LEU A 63 1.75 9.32 10.43
CA LEU A 63 2.89 8.61 9.89
C LEU A 63 4.03 8.60 10.91
N GLN A 64 4.58 7.43 11.16
CA GLN A 64 5.68 7.24 12.12
C GLN A 64 7.03 7.38 11.45
N THR A 65 7.20 6.74 10.31
CA THR A 65 8.44 6.71 9.54
C THR A 65 8.30 7.28 8.14
N SER A 66 7.07 7.43 7.66
CA SER A 66 6.72 7.76 6.26
C SER A 66 7.17 6.69 5.26
N GLU A 67 7.59 5.51 5.74
CA GLU A 67 7.77 4.29 4.95
C GLU A 67 6.46 3.51 4.94
N ILE A 68 5.91 3.28 3.77
CA ILE A 68 4.53 2.77 3.60
C ILE A 68 4.28 1.45 4.35
N ALA A 69 5.24 0.51 4.29
CA ALA A 69 5.09 -0.79 4.94
C ALA A 69 5.08 -0.68 6.48
N GLU A 70 5.95 0.15 7.04
CA GLU A 70 6.06 0.36 8.48
C GLU A 70 4.83 1.10 9.01
N ASP A 71 4.37 2.12 8.30
CA ASP A 71 3.19 2.89 8.69
C ASP A 71 1.89 2.07 8.55
N LEU A 72 1.79 1.17 7.56
CA LEU A 72 0.68 0.21 7.47
C LEU A 72 0.72 -0.79 8.63
N THR A 73 1.90 -1.30 9.00
CA THR A 73 2.06 -2.18 10.17
C THR A 73 1.59 -1.46 11.44
N TYR A 74 2.00 -0.21 11.62
CA TYR A 74 1.56 0.62 12.74
C TYR A 74 0.04 0.84 12.72
N TYR A 75 -0.54 1.14 11.56
CA TYR A 75 -1.98 1.32 11.40
C TYR A 75 -2.76 0.07 11.83
N PHE A 76 -2.39 -1.11 11.35
CA PHE A 76 -3.07 -2.35 11.72
C PHE A 76 -2.98 -2.63 13.22
N ALA A 77 -1.82 -2.40 13.82
CA ALA A 77 -1.61 -2.63 15.23
C ALA A 77 -2.41 -1.65 16.12
N THR A 78 -2.45 -0.37 15.75
CA THR A 78 -3.01 0.69 16.61
C THR A 78 -4.47 1.02 16.30
N SER A 79 -4.86 1.07 15.05
CA SER A 79 -6.21 1.43 14.62
C SER A 79 -7.13 0.21 14.53
N GLU A 80 -6.65 -0.89 13.99
CA GLU A 80 -7.44 -2.12 13.86
C GLU A 80 -7.20 -3.13 14.98
N GLN A 81 -6.19 -2.90 15.81
CA GLN A 81 -5.81 -3.77 16.94
C GLN A 81 -5.49 -5.22 16.49
N VAL A 82 -4.98 -5.36 15.27
CA VAL A 82 -4.55 -6.62 14.70
C VAL A 82 -3.03 -6.63 14.53
N PRO A 83 -2.29 -7.42 15.33
CA PRO A 83 -0.85 -7.56 15.14
C PRO A 83 -0.55 -8.04 13.72
N SER A 84 0.23 -7.27 12.99
CA SER A 84 0.47 -7.49 11.56
C SER A 84 1.94 -7.26 11.21
N ALA A 85 2.41 -7.94 10.18
CA ALA A 85 3.68 -7.65 9.52
C ALA A 85 3.42 -7.34 8.05
N VAL A 86 3.92 -6.21 7.58
CA VAL A 86 3.79 -5.76 6.20
C VAL A 86 5.18 -5.66 5.58
N GLY A 87 5.39 -6.37 4.47
CA GLY A 87 6.59 -6.25 3.66
C GLY A 87 6.24 -5.77 2.25
N LEU A 88 6.80 -4.64 1.84
CA LEU A 88 6.59 -4.07 0.51
C LEU A 88 7.93 -3.81 -0.17
N GLY A 89 7.93 -3.89 -1.49
CA GLY A 89 9.10 -3.58 -2.27
C GLY A 89 8.77 -3.16 -3.70
N VAL A 90 9.46 -2.14 -4.17
CA VAL A 90 9.44 -1.68 -5.55
C VAL A 90 10.88 -1.52 -6.04
N LEU A 91 11.20 -2.14 -7.15
CA LEU A 91 12.48 -2.01 -7.83
C LEU A 91 12.26 -1.30 -9.17
N MET A 92 13.06 -0.25 -9.40
CA MET A 92 12.98 0.57 -10.60
C MET A 92 14.08 0.22 -11.58
N ASN A 93 13.79 0.33 -12.86
CA ASN A 93 14.77 0.37 -13.94
C ASN A 93 15.44 1.76 -14.01
N LYS A 94 16.52 1.86 -14.76
CA LYS A 94 17.24 3.13 -14.98
C LYS A 94 16.42 4.19 -15.76
N ASP A 95 15.42 3.76 -16.47
CA ASP A 95 14.48 4.60 -17.23
C ASP A 95 13.25 5.02 -16.42
N ASN A 96 13.28 4.82 -15.09
CA ASN A 96 12.20 5.10 -14.15
C ASN A 96 10.92 4.25 -14.35
N THR A 97 11.00 3.16 -15.09
CA THR A 97 9.91 2.17 -15.12
C THR A 97 10.01 1.19 -13.95
N VAL A 98 8.88 0.67 -13.49
CA VAL A 98 8.87 -0.37 -12.45
C VAL A 98 9.37 -1.68 -13.06
N ARG A 99 10.41 -2.26 -12.45
CA ARG A 99 10.96 -3.55 -12.82
C ARG A 99 10.30 -4.68 -12.06
N GLN A 100 10.20 -4.54 -10.75
CA GLN A 100 9.52 -5.47 -9.85
C GLN A 100 8.74 -4.68 -8.80
N ALA A 101 7.56 -5.16 -8.45
CA ALA A 101 6.79 -4.62 -7.34
C ALA A 101 5.99 -5.75 -6.69
N GLY A 102 5.96 -5.79 -5.38
CA GLY A 102 5.19 -6.76 -4.65
C GLY A 102 5.33 -6.61 -3.15
N GLY A 103 4.66 -7.50 -2.43
CA GLY A 103 4.67 -7.48 -0.98
C GLY A 103 3.83 -8.57 -0.39
N PHE A 104 3.77 -8.55 0.93
CA PHE A 104 2.90 -9.42 1.72
C PHE A 104 2.35 -8.66 2.92
N ILE A 105 1.21 -9.11 3.41
CA ILE A 105 0.64 -8.74 4.70
C ILE A 105 0.34 -10.05 5.43
N VAL A 106 0.85 -10.17 6.65
CA VAL A 106 0.54 -11.29 7.55
C VAL A 106 -0.09 -10.72 8.80
N GLN A 107 -1.18 -11.33 9.23
CA GLN A 107 -1.93 -10.91 10.40
C GLN A 107 -2.12 -12.10 11.34
N LEU A 108 -1.93 -11.87 12.64
CA LEU A 108 -2.18 -12.86 13.66
C LEU A 108 -3.68 -12.97 13.92
N MET A 109 -4.16 -14.21 13.99
CA MET A 109 -5.52 -14.47 14.45
C MET A 109 -5.62 -14.25 15.96
N PRO A 110 -6.79 -13.83 16.47
CA PRO A 110 -7.01 -13.75 17.92
C PRO A 110 -6.64 -15.07 18.61
N PHE A 111 -5.96 -14.94 19.75
CA PHE A 111 -5.52 -16.08 20.57
C PHE A 111 -4.47 -17.00 19.91
N ALA A 112 -3.68 -16.47 18.97
CA ALA A 112 -2.53 -17.19 18.44
C ALA A 112 -1.57 -17.59 19.56
N GLU A 113 -1.04 -18.81 19.49
CA GLU A 113 -0.08 -19.31 20.48
C GLU A 113 1.25 -18.56 20.37
N GLU A 114 1.94 -18.37 21.51
CA GLU A 114 3.24 -17.70 21.58
C GLU A 114 4.29 -18.35 20.66
N SER A 115 4.26 -19.68 20.56
CA SER A 115 5.11 -20.45 19.65
C SER A 115 4.88 -20.11 18.17
N THR A 116 3.64 -19.86 17.78
CA THR A 116 3.24 -19.42 16.44
C THR A 116 3.77 -18.03 16.16
N ILE A 117 3.60 -17.13 17.12
CA ILE A 117 4.07 -15.73 17.02
C ILE A 117 5.60 -15.72 16.85
N ALA A 118 6.33 -16.38 17.75
CA ALA A 118 7.81 -16.39 17.71
C ALA A 118 8.33 -16.98 16.39
N LYS A 119 7.71 -18.05 15.88
CA LYS A 119 8.13 -18.67 14.63
C LYS A 119 7.85 -17.74 13.42
N LEU A 120 6.71 -17.07 13.41
CA LEU A 120 6.37 -16.13 12.34
C LEU A 120 7.33 -14.93 12.35
N GLU A 121 7.64 -14.38 13.51
CA GLU A 121 8.62 -13.29 13.66
C GLU A 121 10.00 -13.71 13.14
N GLU A 122 10.47 -14.92 13.47
CA GLU A 122 11.72 -15.46 12.94
C GLU A 122 11.72 -15.53 11.41
N ASN A 123 10.63 -16.03 10.81
CA ASN A 123 10.50 -16.12 9.36
C ASN A 123 10.50 -14.75 8.69
N VAL A 124 9.71 -13.80 9.21
CA VAL A 124 9.64 -12.44 8.67
C VAL A 124 11.00 -11.73 8.74
N GLN A 125 11.77 -11.92 9.84
CA GLN A 125 13.10 -11.35 9.98
C GLN A 125 14.12 -11.89 8.96
N LYS A 126 13.94 -13.11 8.45
CA LYS A 126 14.77 -13.69 7.38
C LYS A 126 14.54 -13.00 6.03
N ILE A 127 13.40 -12.35 5.85
CA ILE A 127 13.05 -11.66 4.60
C ILE A 127 13.65 -10.26 4.61
N THR A 128 14.87 -10.15 4.14
CA THR A 128 15.61 -8.87 4.12
C THR A 128 15.17 -7.94 2.99
N SER A 129 14.63 -8.48 1.90
CA SER A 129 14.20 -7.71 0.73
C SER A 129 13.18 -8.48 -0.10
N VAL A 130 11.98 -7.94 -0.19
CA VAL A 130 10.93 -8.48 -1.06
C VAL A 130 11.34 -8.38 -2.54
N THR A 131 11.96 -7.28 -2.94
CA THR A 131 12.38 -7.08 -4.34
C THR A 131 13.44 -8.07 -4.78
N ASN A 132 14.36 -8.48 -3.90
CA ASN A 132 15.35 -9.50 -4.24
C ASN A 132 14.68 -10.86 -4.51
N LEU A 133 13.72 -11.24 -3.68
CA LEU A 133 12.97 -12.47 -3.89
C LEU A 133 12.21 -12.46 -5.23
N LEU A 134 11.61 -11.32 -5.59
CA LEU A 134 10.94 -11.18 -6.89
C LEU A 134 11.93 -11.24 -8.05
N GLU A 135 13.14 -10.68 -7.92
CA GLU A 135 14.21 -10.79 -8.94
C GLU A 135 14.72 -12.24 -9.10
N GLU A 136 14.73 -13.00 -8.02
CA GLU A 136 15.05 -14.43 -8.03
C GLU A 136 13.95 -15.28 -8.68
N GLY A 137 12.82 -14.66 -9.05
CA GLY A 137 11.70 -15.32 -9.73
C GLY A 137 10.64 -15.90 -8.80
N HIS A 138 10.62 -15.48 -7.53
CA HIS A 138 9.55 -15.87 -6.62
C HIS A 138 8.20 -15.32 -7.06
N THR A 139 7.20 -16.20 -7.06
CA THR A 139 5.79 -15.85 -7.25
C THR A 139 5.17 -15.42 -5.91
N PRO A 140 3.98 -14.81 -5.90
CA PRO A 140 3.27 -14.52 -4.66
C PRO A 140 3.14 -15.74 -3.74
N GLU A 141 2.85 -16.93 -4.30
CA GLU A 141 2.73 -18.17 -3.54
C GLU A 141 4.06 -18.57 -2.90
N SER A 142 5.15 -18.60 -3.67
CA SER A 142 6.46 -19.00 -3.12
C SER A 142 7.03 -17.94 -2.16
N LEU A 143 6.59 -16.68 -2.25
CA LEU A 143 6.86 -15.66 -1.24
C LEU A 143 6.13 -15.97 0.06
N LEU A 144 4.85 -16.35 -0.02
CA LEU A 144 4.08 -16.77 1.16
C LEU A 144 4.65 -18.05 1.79
N GLU A 145 5.11 -19.02 0.99
CA GLU A 145 5.80 -20.22 1.50
C GLU A 145 7.03 -19.87 2.35
N LYS A 146 7.78 -18.82 1.97
CA LYS A 146 8.91 -18.34 2.78
C LYS A 146 8.47 -17.63 4.06
N VAL A 147 7.44 -16.79 3.98
CA VAL A 147 6.88 -16.09 5.14
C VAL A 147 6.31 -17.08 6.14
N LEU A 148 5.64 -18.12 5.65
CA LEU A 148 4.96 -19.15 6.44
C LEU A 148 5.76 -20.45 6.53
N GLU A 149 7.08 -20.39 6.41
CA GLU A 149 7.93 -21.57 6.48
C GLU A 149 7.68 -22.38 7.77
N GLY A 150 7.38 -23.65 7.58
CA GLY A 150 7.07 -24.59 8.67
C GLY A 150 5.68 -24.40 9.30
N PHE A 151 4.80 -23.66 8.65
CA PHE A 151 3.35 -23.70 8.89
C PHE A 151 2.66 -24.51 7.80
N ASP A 152 1.47 -25.03 8.12
CA ASP A 152 0.61 -25.69 7.13
C ASP A 152 -0.18 -24.60 6.41
N MET A 153 0.28 -24.25 5.19
CA MET A 153 -0.26 -23.14 4.40
C MET A 153 -1.33 -23.63 3.43
N GLU A 154 -2.48 -22.99 3.43
CA GLU A 154 -3.54 -23.20 2.45
C GLU A 154 -3.77 -21.92 1.63
N ILE A 155 -3.82 -22.05 0.30
CA ILE A 155 -4.14 -20.95 -0.61
C ILE A 155 -5.64 -20.96 -0.87
N ASN A 156 -6.37 -20.06 -0.22
CA ASN A 156 -7.82 -19.99 -0.35
C ASN A 156 -8.27 -19.34 -1.67
N GLU A 157 -7.57 -18.32 -2.14
CA GLU A 157 -7.97 -17.58 -3.33
C GLU A 157 -6.76 -16.97 -4.07
N LYS A 158 -6.89 -16.87 -5.39
CA LYS A 158 -5.99 -16.12 -6.28
C LYS A 158 -6.79 -15.13 -7.10
N VAL A 159 -6.55 -13.84 -6.87
CA VAL A 159 -7.24 -12.76 -7.58
C VAL A 159 -6.25 -12.08 -8.53
N PRO A 160 -6.52 -12.07 -9.84
CA PRO A 160 -5.72 -11.27 -10.78
C PRO A 160 -5.78 -9.79 -10.41
N THR A 161 -4.65 -9.13 -10.38
CA THR A 161 -4.58 -7.69 -10.08
C THR A 161 -4.17 -6.91 -11.31
N GLU A 162 -4.81 -5.75 -11.51
CA GLU A 162 -4.50 -4.86 -12.61
C GLU A 162 -4.59 -3.39 -12.18
N PHE A 163 -3.75 -2.55 -12.77
CA PHE A 163 -3.98 -1.11 -12.72
C PHE A 163 -5.15 -0.77 -13.62
N TYR A 164 -6.21 -0.19 -13.07
CA TYR A 164 -7.41 0.13 -13.81
C TYR A 164 -7.90 1.54 -13.50
N CYS A 165 -7.77 2.43 -14.46
CA CYS A 165 -8.35 3.77 -14.38
C CYS A 165 -9.68 3.80 -15.15
N ASN A 166 -10.76 4.03 -14.42
CA ASN A 166 -12.11 4.20 -15.00
C ASN A 166 -12.46 5.68 -15.23
N CYS A 167 -11.44 6.54 -15.37
CA CYS A 167 -11.67 7.93 -15.73
C CYS A 167 -12.17 8.03 -17.16
N SER A 168 -13.23 8.79 -17.36
CA SER A 168 -13.74 9.14 -18.69
C SER A 168 -14.17 10.60 -18.70
N ARG A 169 -14.15 11.21 -19.87
CA ARG A 169 -14.62 12.59 -20.06
C ARG A 169 -16.04 12.76 -19.54
N GLU A 170 -16.93 11.84 -19.85
CA GLU A 170 -18.32 11.87 -19.40
C GLU A 170 -18.47 11.86 -17.87
N ARG A 171 -17.61 11.09 -17.16
CA ARG A 171 -17.62 11.08 -15.69
C ARG A 171 -17.13 12.38 -15.11
N VAL A 172 -16.09 12.97 -15.70
CA VAL A 172 -15.56 14.27 -15.29
C VAL A 172 -16.61 15.35 -15.54
N GLU A 173 -17.25 15.37 -16.72
CA GLU A 173 -18.33 16.31 -17.04
C GLU A 173 -19.49 16.20 -16.05
N LYS A 174 -19.93 14.98 -15.69
CA LYS A 174 -20.97 14.79 -14.68
C LYS A 174 -20.54 15.30 -13.30
N ALA A 175 -19.29 15.07 -12.89
CA ALA A 175 -18.76 15.58 -11.64
C ALA A 175 -18.75 17.13 -11.64
N LEU A 176 -18.27 17.75 -12.71
CA LEU A 176 -18.27 19.21 -12.87
C LEU A 176 -19.69 19.79 -12.82
N ILE A 177 -20.64 19.16 -13.49
CA ILE A 177 -22.05 19.58 -13.44
C ILE A 177 -22.61 19.52 -12.00
N SER A 178 -22.21 18.52 -11.22
CA SER A 178 -22.68 18.34 -9.84
C SER A 178 -22.11 19.37 -8.84
N ILE A 179 -20.96 19.96 -9.14
CA ILE A 179 -20.33 21.01 -8.31
C ILE A 179 -21.18 22.30 -8.32
N GLY A 180 -21.77 22.61 -9.46
CA GLY A 180 -22.60 23.81 -9.62
C GLY A 180 -21.85 24.98 -10.26
N ARG A 181 -22.63 25.93 -10.75
CA ARG A 181 -22.12 27.02 -11.59
C ARG A 181 -21.25 28.03 -10.85
N LYS A 182 -21.51 28.20 -9.54
CA LYS A 182 -20.80 29.17 -8.70
C LYS A 182 -19.36 28.72 -8.49
N GLU A 183 -19.19 27.53 -7.96
CA GLU A 183 -17.88 26.92 -7.67
C GLU A 183 -17.06 26.72 -8.94
N LEU A 184 -17.72 26.34 -10.07
CA LEU A 184 -17.04 26.22 -11.37
C LEU A 184 -16.47 27.57 -11.85
N ASN A 185 -17.18 28.67 -11.64
CA ASN A 185 -16.67 29.98 -12.00
C ASN A 185 -15.51 30.44 -11.11
N GLU A 186 -15.52 30.05 -9.84
CA GLU A 186 -14.41 30.32 -8.92
C GLU A 186 -13.16 29.54 -9.34
N MET A 187 -13.27 28.24 -9.68
CA MET A 187 -12.15 27.42 -10.20
C MET A 187 -11.56 27.90 -11.53
N ILE A 188 -12.32 28.62 -12.35
CA ILE A 188 -11.82 29.19 -13.62
C ILE A 188 -11.00 30.46 -13.37
N GLN A 189 -11.21 31.13 -12.23
CA GLN A 189 -10.54 32.41 -11.90
C GLN A 189 -9.24 32.19 -11.10
N GLU A 190 -9.01 30.99 -10.56
CA GLU A 190 -7.75 30.55 -9.95
C GLU A 190 -6.76 30.05 -11.02
#